data_7e6c6f5a4fe8a787b594280b45fa80e3
#
_entry.id   7e6c6f5a4fe8a787b594280b45fa80e3
#
_cell.length_a   1.000
_cell.length_b   1.000
_cell.length_c   1.000
_cell.angle_alpha   90.00
_cell.angle_beta   90.00
_cell.angle_gamma   90.00
#
_symmetry.space_group_name_H-M   'P 1'
#
loop_
_entity.id
_entity.type
_entity.pdbx_description
1 polymer ?
#
loop_
_entity_poly.entity_id
_entity_poly.type
_entity_poly.pdbx_seq_one_letter_code
_entity_poly.pdbx_strand_id
1 'polypeptide(L)'
;MRLFLRLGACAAAALLSSGAMAGDNPTVRAPAGTVAGRSDGDLNVFKGIPYAKPPVGPLRWKAPEALPSWTGVRDAGAPGLACVQPKAAGTTLYTNPPPAMGEDCLTLNITAPTRARNAPVLVWIHGGTLLNGYGFNEMYDGAALARRGVIVVSINYRLSVLGYMAHPGLSAENPDGISGNYGLLDQIAALRWIHDNIAAFGGDPANVTVSGESAGALSVMYLMASPKAKGLFAKAVVESGYMISMPELKQPNHGEFAAEAIGSYIAGQVGATDVAALRAMDAETLVQAAAKVNYFPLGTVDGKVLTGQLVDVFDKGEQAPVPILAGFNSGEIRSLPWLIAPPPADAKAYEAMIRERYGDLADEFLRLYPATGKLEESELAATRDALYGWTAERLVRDQTKLGQQGYLYLFDHGYPAMDDKGLHSFHASEIPYVFGTMAHTPSYWPKAPDTPVERRLTAAMSDYWASFARDGKPVAEGLPAWPVFGKDEGYMAFTDTAQPGHKVMPGMYALHEATVCRRRAAGNQPWNWNTGVVSPVLPPHAEGC
;
A
#
# COMPACT_ATOMS: atom_id res chain seq x y z
N MET A 1 -89.47 -14.42 -26.94
CA MET A 1 -89.46 -15.88 -26.81
C MET A 1 -88.17 -16.42 -27.44
N ARG A 2 -87.43 -17.18 -26.80
CA ARG A 2 -86.07 -17.75 -26.96
C ARG A 2 -84.95 -16.93 -26.33
N LEU A 3 -84.64 -17.40 -25.13
CA LEU A 3 -83.52 -17.12 -24.27
C LEU A 3 -82.26 -17.72 -24.89
N PHE A 4 -81.14 -16.96 -25.01
CA PHE A 4 -79.80 -17.48 -25.26
C PHE A 4 -78.88 -17.18 -24.06
N LEU A 5 -78.61 -18.24 -23.28
CA LEU A 5 -77.56 -18.25 -22.30
C LEU A 5 -76.23 -18.19 -23.03
N ARG A 6 -75.32 -17.25 -22.66
CA ARG A 6 -73.91 -17.29 -22.98
C ARG A 6 -73.10 -17.61 -21.69
N LEU A 7 -72.50 -18.78 -21.66
CA LEU A 7 -71.53 -19.15 -20.68
C LEU A 7 -70.27 -18.34 -20.95
N GLY A 8 -69.78 -17.57 -19.97
CA GLY A 8 -68.48 -16.95 -19.94
C GLY A 8 -67.52 -17.88 -19.25
N ALA A 9 -66.45 -18.32 -19.97
CA ALA A 9 -65.34 -19.05 -19.40
C ALA A 9 -64.35 -18.06 -18.77
N CYS A 10 -64.23 -18.08 -17.43
CA CYS A 10 -63.14 -17.41 -16.71
C CYS A 10 -61.85 -18.24 -16.84
N ALA A 11 -60.90 -17.74 -17.63
CA ALA A 11 -59.53 -18.26 -17.62
C ALA A 11 -58.79 -17.68 -16.42
N ALA A 12 -58.51 -18.50 -15.42
CA ALA A 12 -57.62 -18.16 -14.30
C ALA A 12 -56.18 -18.18 -14.79
N ALA A 13 -55.57 -17.01 -15.00
CA ALA A 13 -54.15 -16.90 -15.23
C ALA A 13 -53.38 -17.13 -13.89
N ALA A 14 -52.79 -18.29 -13.75
CA ALA A 14 -51.84 -18.56 -12.65
C ALA A 14 -50.57 -17.74 -12.85
N LEU A 15 -50.42 -16.65 -12.11
CA LEU A 15 -49.15 -15.94 -11.95
C LEU A 15 -48.19 -16.83 -11.18
N LEU A 16 -47.31 -17.53 -11.92
CA LEU A 16 -46.09 -18.12 -11.35
C LEU A 16 -45.18 -16.98 -10.94
N SER A 17 -45.26 -16.55 -9.69
CA SER A 17 -44.21 -15.75 -9.06
C SER A 17 -42.96 -16.62 -8.95
N SER A 18 -42.01 -16.41 -9.85
CA SER A 18 -40.64 -16.89 -9.67
C SER A 18 -40.06 -16.18 -8.45
N GLY A 19 -40.27 -16.75 -7.26
CA GLY A 19 -39.51 -16.39 -6.06
C GLY A 19 -38.05 -16.66 -6.38
N ALA A 20 -37.24 -15.61 -6.48
CA ALA A 20 -35.82 -15.73 -6.42
C ALA A 20 -35.50 -16.45 -5.10
N MET A 21 -35.07 -17.68 -5.18
CA MET A 21 -34.52 -18.40 -4.02
C MET A 21 -33.38 -17.53 -3.51
N ALA A 22 -33.52 -16.91 -2.36
CA ALA A 22 -32.42 -16.33 -1.62
C ALA A 22 -31.46 -17.50 -1.36
N GLY A 23 -30.35 -17.54 -2.12
CA GLY A 23 -29.31 -18.56 -1.91
C GLY A 23 -28.85 -18.51 -0.46
N ASP A 24 -28.68 -19.68 0.18
CA ASP A 24 -28.14 -19.75 1.53
C ASP A 24 -26.79 -18.98 1.57
N ASN A 25 -26.64 -18.11 2.58
CA ASN A 25 -25.41 -17.37 2.79
C ASN A 25 -24.20 -18.33 2.86
N PRO A 26 -23.12 -18.08 2.11
CA PRO A 26 -21.95 -18.95 2.13
C PRO A 26 -21.40 -19.06 3.54
N THR A 27 -21.29 -20.29 4.03
CA THR A 27 -20.78 -20.59 5.38
C THR A 27 -19.49 -21.39 5.25
N VAL A 28 -18.42 -20.91 5.91
CA VAL A 28 -17.09 -21.52 5.89
C VAL A 28 -16.69 -21.89 7.32
N ARG A 29 -16.25 -23.12 7.51
CA ARG A 29 -15.66 -23.59 8.75
C ARG A 29 -14.14 -23.59 8.62
N ALA A 30 -13.51 -22.58 9.17
CA ALA A 30 -12.06 -22.43 9.24
C ALA A 30 -11.52 -22.88 10.62
N PRO A 31 -10.20 -23.12 10.76
CA PRO A 31 -9.57 -23.38 12.06
C PRO A 31 -9.87 -22.31 13.12
N ALA A 32 -9.96 -21.05 12.75
CA ALA A 32 -10.33 -19.96 13.66
C ALA A 32 -11.77 -20.02 14.12
N GLY A 33 -12.69 -20.65 13.38
CA GLY A 33 -14.11 -20.75 13.67
C GLY A 33 -14.99 -20.69 12.41
N THR A 34 -16.29 -20.77 12.58
CA THR A 34 -17.24 -20.72 11.46
C THR A 34 -17.68 -19.28 11.19
N VAL A 35 -17.71 -18.89 9.91
CA VAL A 35 -18.18 -17.59 9.44
C VAL A 35 -19.25 -17.74 8.38
N ALA A 36 -20.25 -16.85 8.38
CA ALA A 36 -21.27 -16.72 7.34
C ALA A 36 -21.07 -15.40 6.58
N GLY A 37 -20.77 -15.48 5.31
CA GLY A 37 -20.57 -14.35 4.42
C GLY A 37 -21.83 -13.96 3.64
N ARG A 38 -21.61 -13.35 2.48
CA ARG A 38 -22.67 -13.00 1.50
C ARG A 38 -22.27 -13.51 0.13
N SER A 39 -23.27 -13.92 -0.68
CA SER A 39 -23.06 -14.22 -2.09
C SER A 39 -23.17 -12.94 -2.92
N ASP A 40 -22.23 -12.76 -3.85
CA ASP A 40 -22.28 -11.74 -4.89
C ASP A 40 -22.08 -12.43 -6.26
N GLY A 41 -23.17 -12.93 -6.81
CA GLY A 41 -23.16 -13.68 -8.06
C GLY A 41 -22.31 -14.95 -7.97
N ASP A 42 -21.17 -14.96 -8.65
CA ASP A 42 -20.19 -16.05 -8.68
C ASP A 42 -19.11 -15.94 -7.60
N LEU A 43 -19.26 -15.01 -6.66
CA LEU A 43 -18.31 -14.74 -5.56
C LEU A 43 -18.94 -15.01 -4.20
N ASN A 44 -18.10 -15.42 -3.27
CA ASN A 44 -18.34 -15.45 -1.84
C ASN A 44 -17.57 -14.31 -1.18
N VAL A 45 -18.26 -13.45 -0.44
CA VAL A 45 -17.68 -12.28 0.21
C VAL A 45 -17.84 -12.38 1.71
N PHE A 46 -16.74 -12.28 2.43
CA PHE A 46 -16.68 -12.29 3.89
C PHE A 46 -15.99 -11.02 4.37
N LYS A 47 -16.61 -10.28 5.27
CA LYS A 47 -16.11 -8.99 5.77
C LYS A 47 -16.02 -8.99 7.30
N GLY A 48 -15.05 -8.26 7.86
CA GLY A 48 -14.92 -8.05 9.29
C GLY A 48 -14.50 -9.29 10.08
N ILE A 49 -13.74 -10.22 9.47
CA ILE A 49 -13.23 -11.40 10.18
C ILE A 49 -12.05 -10.96 11.08
N PRO A 50 -12.11 -11.16 12.42
CA PRO A 50 -11.00 -10.79 13.28
C PRO A 50 -9.85 -11.80 13.14
N TYR A 51 -8.63 -11.28 12.99
CA TYR A 51 -7.41 -12.10 12.92
C TYR A 51 -6.55 -12.05 14.19
N ALA A 52 -6.88 -11.15 15.12
CA ALA A 52 -6.21 -11.00 16.41
C ALA A 52 -7.22 -10.49 17.47
N LYS A 53 -6.83 -10.56 18.74
CA LYS A 53 -7.59 -9.90 19.81
C LYS A 53 -7.60 -8.38 19.61
N PRO A 54 -8.69 -7.69 20.00
CA PRO A 54 -8.73 -6.23 19.99
C PRO A 54 -7.57 -5.63 20.79
N PRO A 55 -6.78 -4.71 20.21
CA PRO A 55 -5.63 -4.10 20.89
C PRO A 55 -6.06 -2.93 21.80
N VAL A 56 -7.00 -3.18 22.70
CA VAL A 56 -7.63 -2.18 23.58
C VAL A 56 -7.06 -2.25 25.00
N GLY A 57 -7.12 -1.13 25.73
CA GLY A 57 -6.72 -1.06 27.12
C GLY A 57 -5.31 -1.60 27.38
N PRO A 58 -5.13 -2.67 28.19
CA PRO A 58 -3.82 -3.24 28.46
C PRO A 58 -3.08 -3.78 27.24
N LEU A 59 -3.79 -4.09 26.16
CA LEU A 59 -3.22 -4.58 24.88
C LEU A 59 -2.81 -3.45 23.93
N ARG A 60 -3.17 -2.20 24.21
CA ARG A 60 -2.69 -1.04 23.44
C ARG A 60 -1.15 -1.01 23.53
N TRP A 61 -0.49 -0.86 22.38
CA TRP A 61 0.99 -0.94 22.24
C TRP A 61 1.59 -2.27 22.74
N LYS A 62 0.88 -3.36 22.53
CA LYS A 62 1.43 -4.73 22.60
C LYS A 62 1.44 -5.35 21.20
N ALA A 63 2.29 -6.34 21.00
CA ALA A 63 2.19 -7.21 19.83
C ALA A 63 0.78 -7.83 19.76
N PRO A 64 0.21 -8.02 18.56
CA PRO A 64 -1.11 -8.62 18.43
C PRO A 64 -1.12 -10.04 19.02
N GLU A 65 -2.12 -10.33 19.81
CA GLU A 65 -2.35 -11.67 20.37
C GLU A 65 -3.33 -12.45 19.51
N ALA A 66 -3.07 -13.73 19.30
CA ALA A 66 -3.98 -14.61 18.58
C ALA A 66 -5.35 -14.66 19.27
N LEU A 67 -6.41 -14.56 18.47
CA LEU A 67 -7.77 -14.77 18.97
C LEU A 67 -8.01 -16.29 19.13
N PRO A 68 -8.51 -16.75 20.27
CA PRO A 68 -8.94 -18.14 20.40
C PRO A 68 -10.01 -18.49 19.36
N SER A 69 -10.02 -19.74 18.90
CA SER A 69 -11.09 -20.21 18.03
C SER A 69 -12.46 -20.03 18.70
N TRP A 70 -13.42 -19.52 17.93
CA TRP A 70 -14.78 -19.30 18.45
C TRP A 70 -15.73 -20.45 18.14
N THR A 71 -16.74 -20.60 18.97
CA THR A 71 -17.85 -21.51 18.76
C THR A 71 -19.03 -20.77 18.11
N GLY A 72 -19.91 -21.51 17.43
CA GLY A 72 -21.04 -20.93 16.71
C GLY A 72 -20.65 -20.31 15.37
N VAL A 73 -21.59 -19.64 14.72
CA VAL A 73 -21.41 -18.98 13.44
C VAL A 73 -21.30 -17.48 13.64
N ARG A 74 -20.20 -16.87 13.22
CA ARG A 74 -20.01 -15.42 13.23
C ARG A 74 -20.51 -14.83 11.90
N ASP A 75 -21.33 -13.78 11.97
CA ASP A 75 -21.72 -13.03 10.78
C ASP A 75 -20.52 -12.25 10.23
N ALA A 76 -20.16 -12.51 8.99
CA ALA A 76 -19.13 -11.85 8.22
C ALA A 76 -19.74 -11.13 7.00
N GLY A 77 -20.93 -10.59 7.12
CA GLY A 77 -21.64 -9.89 6.05
C GLY A 77 -21.37 -8.38 5.98
N ALA A 78 -20.72 -7.81 7.01
CA ALA A 78 -20.39 -6.39 7.08
C ALA A 78 -18.93 -6.19 7.51
N PRO A 79 -18.26 -5.09 7.07
CA PRO A 79 -16.89 -4.79 7.51
C PRO A 79 -16.84 -4.50 9.01
N GLY A 80 -15.66 -4.72 9.61
CA GLY A 80 -15.36 -4.25 10.95
C GLY A 80 -15.14 -2.74 11.02
N LEU A 81 -14.65 -2.25 12.16
CA LEU A 81 -14.24 -0.86 12.31
C LEU A 81 -12.94 -0.59 11.56
N ALA A 82 -12.78 0.61 11.02
CA ALA A 82 -11.47 1.10 10.64
C ALA A 82 -10.64 1.40 11.88
N CYS A 83 -9.32 1.29 11.78
CA CYS A 83 -8.45 1.66 12.89
C CYS A 83 -8.50 3.18 13.13
N VAL A 84 -8.35 3.59 14.39
CA VAL A 84 -8.39 4.99 14.78
C VAL A 84 -7.33 5.77 14.04
N GLN A 85 -7.72 6.88 13.43
CA GLN A 85 -6.91 7.69 12.52
C GLN A 85 -7.27 9.17 12.65
N PRO A 86 -6.38 10.10 12.22
CA PRO A 86 -6.67 11.53 12.32
C PRO A 86 -7.90 11.91 11.49
N LYS A 87 -8.72 12.79 12.03
CA LYS A 87 -9.76 13.46 11.25
C LYS A 87 -9.08 14.46 10.32
N ALA A 88 -9.40 14.41 9.04
CA ALA A 88 -8.82 15.32 8.07
C ALA A 88 -9.11 16.79 8.45
N ALA A 89 -8.09 17.64 8.42
CA ALA A 89 -8.23 19.06 8.67
C ALA A 89 -8.88 19.82 7.49
N GLY A 90 -9.04 19.18 6.35
CA GLY A 90 -9.62 19.71 5.12
C GLY A 90 -9.91 18.60 4.13
N THR A 91 -10.30 18.97 2.91
CA THR A 91 -10.53 18.01 1.82
C THR A 91 -9.33 17.96 0.89
N THR A 92 -8.90 16.75 0.57
CA THR A 92 -7.88 16.46 -0.45
C THR A 92 -8.46 15.50 -1.46
N LEU A 93 -7.73 15.20 -2.53
CA LEU A 93 -8.11 14.13 -3.48
C LEU A 93 -8.38 12.80 -2.75
N TYR A 94 -7.63 12.51 -1.69
CA TYR A 94 -7.68 11.24 -0.95
C TYR A 94 -8.66 11.24 0.23
N THR A 95 -9.44 12.31 0.41
CA THR A 95 -10.41 12.38 1.52
C THR A 95 -11.53 11.37 1.28
N ASN A 96 -11.50 10.30 2.05
CA ASN A 96 -12.49 9.23 2.07
C ASN A 96 -12.58 8.67 3.49
N PRO A 97 -13.26 9.39 4.42
CA PRO A 97 -13.32 8.99 5.81
C PRO A 97 -14.07 7.66 5.98
N PRO A 98 -13.60 6.78 6.87
CA PRO A 98 -14.32 5.54 7.15
C PRO A 98 -15.67 5.82 7.82
N PRO A 99 -16.68 4.95 7.62
CA PRO A 99 -18.00 5.11 8.21
C PRO A 99 -18.00 4.99 9.74
N ALA A 100 -17.08 4.21 10.28
CA ALA A 100 -16.85 4.06 11.71
C ALA A 100 -15.42 3.63 11.99
N MET A 101 -14.84 4.04 13.12
CA MET A 101 -13.50 3.69 13.54
C MET A 101 -13.44 3.36 15.03
N GLY A 102 -12.41 2.59 15.42
CA GLY A 102 -12.16 2.23 16.81
C GLY A 102 -10.90 1.38 16.94
N GLU A 103 -10.50 1.06 18.15
CA GLU A 103 -9.31 0.23 18.40
C GLU A 103 -9.56 -1.27 18.13
N ASP A 104 -10.82 -1.75 18.20
CA ASP A 104 -11.21 -3.11 17.78
C ASP A 104 -11.29 -3.19 16.25
N CYS A 105 -10.16 -3.07 15.58
CA CYS A 105 -10.06 -2.89 14.14
C CYS A 105 -9.23 -3.98 13.44
N LEU A 106 -8.65 -4.94 14.17
CA LEU A 106 -7.78 -5.98 13.60
C LEU A 106 -8.60 -7.04 12.87
N THR A 107 -9.18 -6.64 11.75
CA THR A 107 -10.05 -7.47 10.91
C THR A 107 -9.54 -7.52 9.47
N LEU A 108 -9.97 -8.55 8.76
CA LEU A 108 -9.73 -8.73 7.34
C LEU A 108 -11.03 -9.04 6.59
N ASN A 109 -10.99 -8.87 5.27
CA ASN A 109 -12.09 -9.17 4.37
C ASN A 109 -11.58 -10.14 3.29
N ILE A 110 -12.43 -11.07 2.84
CA ILE A 110 -12.09 -12.07 1.84
C ILE A 110 -13.13 -12.03 0.73
N THR A 111 -12.67 -11.88 -0.51
CA THR A 111 -13.48 -12.06 -1.73
C THR A 111 -12.93 -13.26 -2.49
N ALA A 112 -13.72 -14.30 -2.65
CA ALA A 112 -13.30 -15.57 -3.24
C ALA A 112 -14.27 -16.03 -4.33
N PRO A 113 -13.79 -16.65 -5.43
CA PRO A 113 -14.67 -17.37 -6.35
C PRO A 113 -15.46 -18.46 -5.61
N THR A 114 -16.74 -18.65 -5.93
CA THR A 114 -17.60 -19.69 -5.31
C THR A 114 -17.05 -21.11 -5.48
N ARG A 115 -16.23 -21.32 -6.50
CA ARG A 115 -15.61 -22.62 -6.83
C ARG A 115 -14.10 -22.64 -6.59
N ALA A 116 -13.58 -21.71 -5.79
CA ALA A 116 -12.15 -21.66 -5.48
C ALA A 116 -11.64 -23.00 -4.91
N ARG A 117 -10.56 -23.51 -5.47
CA ARG A 117 -9.85 -24.69 -4.98
C ARG A 117 -8.36 -24.48 -5.20
N ASN A 118 -7.61 -24.41 -4.12
CA ASN A 118 -6.17 -24.15 -4.16
C ASN A 118 -5.82 -22.89 -4.99
N ALA A 119 -6.67 -21.85 -4.84
CA ALA A 119 -6.56 -20.61 -5.60
C ALA A 119 -5.42 -19.72 -5.07
N PRO A 120 -4.72 -18.97 -5.92
CA PRO A 120 -3.76 -17.97 -5.49
C PRO A 120 -4.44 -16.92 -4.61
N VAL A 121 -3.71 -16.40 -3.65
CA VAL A 121 -4.20 -15.39 -2.69
C VAL A 121 -3.43 -14.10 -2.89
N LEU A 122 -4.14 -12.97 -3.06
CA LEU A 122 -3.56 -11.64 -3.05
C LEU A 122 -4.00 -10.95 -1.77
N VAL A 123 -3.03 -10.54 -0.93
CA VAL A 123 -3.26 -9.81 0.31
C VAL A 123 -2.97 -8.34 0.05
N TRP A 124 -4.02 -7.53 0.13
CA TRP A 124 -3.94 -6.09 -0.05
C TRP A 124 -3.70 -5.36 1.27
N ILE A 125 -2.66 -4.53 1.30
CA ILE A 125 -2.30 -3.64 2.40
C ILE A 125 -2.50 -2.20 1.91
N HIS A 126 -3.46 -1.50 2.49
CA HIS A 126 -3.80 -0.15 2.07
C HIS A 126 -2.70 0.87 2.39
N GLY A 127 -2.63 1.92 1.57
CA GLY A 127 -1.78 3.09 1.80
C GLY A 127 -2.34 4.08 2.80
N GLY A 128 -1.94 5.34 2.68
CA GLY A 128 -2.38 6.46 3.53
C GLY A 128 -1.33 6.86 4.57
N THR A 129 -0.04 6.84 4.21
CA THR A 129 1.10 7.33 5.00
C THR A 129 1.22 6.70 6.39
N LEU A 130 0.68 5.48 6.60
CA LEU A 130 0.54 4.80 7.90
C LEU A 130 -0.28 5.62 8.92
N LEU A 131 -0.88 6.73 8.50
CA LEU A 131 -1.73 7.61 9.29
C LEU A 131 -3.20 7.30 9.17
N ASN A 132 -3.65 6.95 7.95
CA ASN A 132 -5.06 6.75 7.62
C ASN A 132 -5.26 5.63 6.60
N GLY A 133 -6.52 5.30 6.32
CA GLY A 133 -6.91 4.24 5.40
C GLY A 133 -7.62 3.09 6.10
N TYR A 134 -8.19 2.20 5.31
CA TYR A 134 -8.89 0.99 5.78
C TYR A 134 -9.06 -0.01 4.65
N GLY A 135 -8.99 -1.30 4.96
CA GLY A 135 -8.97 -2.38 3.97
C GLY A 135 -10.30 -2.63 3.25
N PHE A 136 -11.41 -2.11 3.74
CA PHE A 136 -12.74 -2.26 3.13
C PHE A 136 -13.19 -1.04 2.31
N ASN A 137 -12.27 -0.17 1.91
CA ASN A 137 -12.55 0.90 0.96
C ASN A 137 -12.99 0.30 -0.38
N GLU A 138 -14.08 0.83 -0.96
CA GLU A 138 -14.67 0.31 -2.21
C GLU A 138 -13.70 0.34 -3.39
N MET A 139 -12.69 1.22 -3.37
CA MET A 139 -11.63 1.27 -4.36
C MET A 139 -10.78 -0.02 -4.37
N TYR A 140 -10.76 -0.78 -3.27
CA TYR A 140 -10.03 -2.03 -3.12
C TYR A 140 -10.94 -3.27 -3.21
N ASP A 141 -12.14 -3.12 -3.76
CA ASP A 141 -13.04 -4.27 -3.96
C ASP A 141 -12.38 -5.33 -4.84
N GLY A 142 -12.21 -6.52 -4.30
CA GLY A 142 -11.49 -7.61 -4.96
C GLY A 142 -12.26 -8.35 -6.04
N ALA A 143 -13.50 -7.97 -6.36
CA ALA A 143 -14.39 -8.75 -7.23
C ALA A 143 -13.81 -9.01 -8.62
N ALA A 144 -13.19 -7.99 -9.24
CA ALA A 144 -12.62 -8.15 -10.59
C ALA A 144 -11.44 -9.14 -10.62
N LEU A 145 -10.57 -9.11 -9.62
CA LEU A 145 -9.47 -10.06 -9.48
C LEU A 145 -9.98 -11.46 -9.08
N ALA A 146 -11.02 -11.51 -8.23
CA ALA A 146 -11.63 -12.79 -7.84
C ALA A 146 -12.28 -13.49 -9.01
N ARG A 147 -12.97 -12.79 -9.92
CA ARG A 147 -13.49 -13.35 -11.17
C ARG A 147 -12.39 -13.86 -12.11
N ARG A 148 -11.12 -13.48 -11.89
CA ARG A 148 -9.92 -14.00 -12.56
C ARG A 148 -9.27 -15.16 -11.82
N GLY A 149 -9.94 -15.70 -10.79
CA GLY A 149 -9.51 -16.89 -10.06
C GLY A 149 -8.57 -16.62 -8.88
N VAL A 150 -8.41 -15.38 -8.44
CA VAL A 150 -7.57 -15.00 -7.30
C VAL A 150 -8.45 -14.74 -6.06
N ILE A 151 -8.12 -15.30 -4.92
CA ILE A 151 -8.74 -14.87 -3.66
C ILE A 151 -8.08 -13.58 -3.23
N VAL A 152 -8.89 -12.52 -3.03
CA VAL A 152 -8.42 -11.23 -2.55
C VAL A 152 -8.73 -11.10 -1.06
N VAL A 153 -7.70 -10.79 -0.28
CA VAL A 153 -7.82 -10.52 1.16
C VAL A 153 -7.33 -9.11 1.43
N SER A 154 -8.20 -8.23 1.91
CA SER A 154 -7.80 -6.90 2.38
C SER A 154 -7.75 -6.86 3.90
N ILE A 155 -6.75 -6.19 4.47
CA ILE A 155 -6.51 -6.17 5.91
C ILE A 155 -6.55 -4.75 6.47
N ASN A 156 -7.03 -4.61 7.71
CA ASN A 156 -6.75 -3.44 8.54
C ASN A 156 -5.51 -3.70 9.39
N TYR A 157 -4.85 -2.64 9.83
CA TYR A 157 -3.71 -2.67 10.76
C TYR A 157 -3.67 -1.34 11.53
N ARG A 158 -3.10 -1.34 12.74
CA ARG A 158 -3.01 -0.13 13.57
C ARG A 158 -2.20 0.97 12.88
N LEU A 159 -2.67 2.19 13.03
CA LEU A 159 -2.19 3.39 12.33
C LEU A 159 -1.66 4.43 13.33
N SER A 160 -0.96 5.45 12.79
CA SER A 160 -0.52 6.60 13.55
C SER A 160 0.25 6.21 14.82
N VAL A 161 0.11 6.93 15.91
CA VAL A 161 0.76 6.64 17.20
C VAL A 161 0.33 5.30 17.80
N LEU A 162 -0.87 4.80 17.48
CA LEU A 162 -1.35 3.51 17.98
C LEU A 162 -0.63 2.33 17.30
N GLY A 163 -0.17 2.54 16.06
CA GLY A 163 0.53 1.52 15.27
C GLY A 163 2.05 1.64 15.27
N TYR A 164 2.61 2.85 15.45
CA TYR A 164 4.03 3.08 15.14
C TYR A 164 4.81 3.86 16.19
N MET A 165 4.21 4.30 17.28
CA MET A 165 4.93 5.03 18.32
C MET A 165 5.83 4.10 19.13
N ALA A 166 7.13 4.41 19.17
CA ALA A 166 8.06 3.86 20.14
C ALA A 166 8.15 4.77 21.37
N HIS A 167 8.41 4.21 22.55
CA HIS A 167 8.58 4.97 23.78
C HIS A 167 9.43 4.18 24.78
N PRO A 168 10.34 4.80 25.57
CA PRO A 168 11.20 4.09 26.50
C PRO A 168 10.45 3.18 27.49
N GLY A 169 9.31 3.68 28.03
CA GLY A 169 8.46 2.90 28.92
C GLY A 169 7.80 1.69 28.23
N LEU A 170 7.44 1.80 26.94
CA LEU A 170 6.91 0.68 26.17
C LEU A 170 8.01 -0.36 25.87
N SER A 171 9.23 0.10 25.54
CA SER A 171 10.38 -0.79 25.35
C SER A 171 10.72 -1.53 26.65
N ALA A 172 10.64 -0.86 27.79
CA ALA A 172 10.91 -1.49 29.09
C ALA A 172 9.89 -2.59 29.46
N GLU A 173 8.66 -2.53 28.96
CA GLU A 173 7.65 -3.57 29.15
C GLU A 173 7.82 -4.77 28.19
N ASN A 174 8.62 -4.65 27.15
CA ASN A 174 8.81 -5.69 26.15
C ASN A 174 10.04 -6.54 26.48
N PRO A 175 9.95 -7.90 26.50
CA PRO A 175 11.08 -8.77 26.81
C PRO A 175 12.30 -8.57 25.90
N ASP A 176 12.08 -8.16 24.64
CA ASP A 176 13.14 -7.87 23.67
C ASP A 176 13.70 -6.42 23.81
N GLY A 177 13.13 -5.60 24.71
CA GLY A 177 13.52 -4.20 24.91
C GLY A 177 13.20 -3.27 23.75
N ILE A 178 12.14 -3.58 22.98
CA ILE A 178 11.71 -2.87 21.77
C ILE A 178 10.30 -2.31 21.89
N SER A 179 10.00 -1.28 21.09
CA SER A 179 8.66 -0.72 20.91
C SER A 179 8.52 -0.10 19.52
N GLY A 180 7.30 0.30 19.16
CA GLY A 180 6.98 0.68 17.79
C GLY A 180 6.62 -0.55 16.94
N ASN A 181 6.50 -0.38 15.63
CA ASN A 181 6.22 -1.45 14.66
C ASN A 181 4.93 -2.28 14.93
N TYR A 182 4.00 -1.80 15.77
CA TYR A 182 2.80 -2.58 16.11
C TYR A 182 1.90 -2.79 14.90
N GLY A 183 1.77 -1.78 14.01
CA GLY A 183 1.03 -1.92 12.76
C GLY A 183 1.66 -2.96 11.82
N LEU A 184 2.99 -3.03 11.75
CA LEU A 184 3.70 -4.07 10.98
C LEU A 184 3.51 -5.45 11.63
N LEU A 185 3.53 -5.54 12.96
CA LEU A 185 3.23 -6.78 13.67
C LEU A 185 1.79 -7.25 13.43
N ASP A 186 0.82 -6.32 13.30
CA ASP A 186 -0.56 -6.63 12.93
C ASP A 186 -0.65 -7.25 11.53
N GLN A 187 0.08 -6.69 10.55
CA GLN A 187 0.16 -7.23 9.19
C GLN A 187 0.77 -8.65 9.19
N ILE A 188 1.83 -8.88 9.98
CA ILE A 188 2.42 -10.22 10.15
C ILE A 188 1.41 -11.18 10.80
N ALA A 189 0.64 -10.74 11.78
CA ALA A 189 -0.41 -11.56 12.41
C ALA A 189 -1.53 -11.89 11.42
N ALA A 190 -1.94 -10.94 10.58
CA ALA A 190 -2.91 -11.18 9.51
C ALA A 190 -2.40 -12.22 8.50
N LEU A 191 -1.14 -12.14 8.09
CA LEU A 191 -0.52 -13.13 7.20
C LEU A 191 -0.46 -14.53 7.84
N ARG A 192 -0.16 -14.64 9.13
CA ARG A 192 -0.21 -15.92 9.86
C ARG A 192 -1.63 -16.47 9.90
N TRP A 193 -2.61 -15.60 10.20
CA TRP A 193 -4.01 -16.00 10.16
C TRP A 193 -4.41 -16.52 8.77
N ILE A 194 -4.01 -15.83 7.72
CA ILE A 194 -4.25 -16.25 6.32
C ILE A 194 -3.61 -17.62 6.07
N HIS A 195 -2.34 -17.80 6.41
CA HIS A 195 -1.65 -19.08 6.29
C HIS A 195 -2.43 -20.25 6.93
N ASP A 196 -2.97 -20.02 8.12
CA ASP A 196 -3.64 -21.07 8.91
C ASP A 196 -5.10 -21.33 8.47
N ASN A 197 -5.75 -20.36 7.81
CA ASN A 197 -7.20 -20.40 7.61
C ASN A 197 -7.65 -20.36 6.14
N ILE A 198 -6.84 -19.81 5.20
CA ILE A 198 -7.30 -19.48 3.86
C ILE A 198 -7.67 -20.72 3.02
N ALA A 199 -7.11 -21.87 3.35
CA ALA A 199 -7.46 -23.14 2.69
C ALA A 199 -8.96 -23.50 2.85
N ALA A 200 -9.58 -23.12 3.97
CA ALA A 200 -11.01 -23.31 4.18
C ALA A 200 -11.88 -22.44 3.25
N PHE A 201 -11.35 -21.34 2.75
CA PHE A 201 -11.97 -20.46 1.76
C PHE A 201 -11.61 -20.84 0.31
N GLY A 202 -10.88 -21.93 0.12
CA GLY A 202 -10.44 -22.43 -1.19
C GLY A 202 -9.11 -21.83 -1.67
N GLY A 203 -8.36 -21.13 -0.84
CA GLY A 203 -7.06 -20.55 -1.15
C GLY A 203 -5.89 -21.49 -0.90
N ASP A 204 -4.76 -21.20 -1.54
CA ASP A 204 -3.49 -21.88 -1.34
C ASP A 204 -2.61 -21.07 -0.38
N PRO A 205 -2.37 -21.53 0.86
CA PRO A 205 -1.51 -20.82 1.82
C PRO A 205 -0.03 -20.76 1.36
N ALA A 206 0.40 -21.63 0.44
CA ALA A 206 1.74 -21.58 -0.13
C ALA A 206 1.86 -20.60 -1.32
N ASN A 207 0.73 -20.09 -1.83
CA ASN A 207 0.68 -19.21 -2.99
C ASN A 207 0.09 -17.83 -2.64
N VAL A 208 0.67 -17.18 -1.63
CA VAL A 208 0.27 -15.86 -1.14
C VAL A 208 1.14 -14.78 -1.77
N THR A 209 0.51 -13.76 -2.35
CA THR A 209 1.14 -12.54 -2.83
C THR A 209 0.78 -11.41 -1.88
N VAL A 210 1.77 -10.72 -1.29
CA VAL A 210 1.53 -9.47 -0.56
C VAL A 210 1.58 -8.31 -1.53
N SER A 211 0.61 -7.41 -1.44
CA SER A 211 0.45 -6.28 -2.37
C SER A 211 0.05 -5.02 -1.60
N GLY A 212 0.53 -3.88 -2.05
CA GLY A 212 0.14 -2.61 -1.48
C GLY A 212 0.63 -1.43 -2.30
N GLU A 213 -0.01 -0.29 -2.08
CA GLU A 213 0.33 0.98 -2.73
C GLU A 213 0.77 2.00 -1.69
N SER A 214 1.73 2.90 -2.06
CA SER A 214 2.18 3.98 -1.18
C SER A 214 2.72 3.44 0.16
N ALA A 215 2.16 3.85 1.29
CA ALA A 215 2.52 3.29 2.61
C ALA A 215 2.18 1.80 2.75
N GLY A 216 1.23 1.27 1.97
CA GLY A 216 1.00 -0.17 1.83
C GLY A 216 2.15 -0.86 1.12
N ALA A 217 2.71 -0.24 0.08
CA ALA A 217 3.91 -0.70 -0.60
C ALA A 217 5.16 -0.62 0.31
N LEU A 218 5.28 0.45 1.11
CA LEU A 218 6.29 0.55 2.17
C LEU A 218 6.14 -0.61 3.18
N SER A 219 4.91 -0.95 3.57
CA SER A 219 4.62 -2.10 4.43
C SER A 219 5.03 -3.42 3.79
N VAL A 220 4.82 -3.61 2.48
CA VAL A 220 5.31 -4.79 1.75
C VAL A 220 6.84 -4.88 1.84
N MET A 221 7.56 -3.76 1.65
CA MET A 221 9.02 -3.74 1.81
C MET A 221 9.47 -4.06 3.24
N TYR A 222 8.75 -3.58 4.26
CA TYR A 222 8.99 -3.95 5.66
C TYR A 222 8.78 -5.45 5.90
N LEU A 223 7.72 -6.04 5.33
CA LEU A 223 7.47 -7.48 5.39
C LEU A 223 8.59 -8.28 4.70
N MET A 224 9.09 -7.81 3.55
CA MET A 224 10.20 -8.44 2.86
C MET A 224 11.50 -8.39 3.69
N ALA A 225 11.74 -7.30 4.42
CA ALA A 225 12.93 -7.10 5.26
C ALA A 225 12.82 -7.74 6.65
N SER A 226 11.59 -8.07 7.11
CA SER A 226 11.38 -8.57 8.47
C SER A 226 11.61 -10.07 8.58
N PRO A 227 12.51 -10.54 9.46
CA PRO A 227 12.67 -11.98 9.71
C PRO A 227 11.41 -12.62 10.29
N LYS A 228 10.52 -11.83 10.91
CA LYS A 228 9.26 -12.31 11.51
C LYS A 228 8.18 -12.64 10.45
N ALA A 229 8.33 -12.14 9.22
CA ALA A 229 7.43 -12.42 8.09
C ALA A 229 7.94 -13.52 7.14
N LYS A 230 9.13 -14.08 7.41
CA LYS A 230 9.76 -15.09 6.56
C LYS A 230 8.85 -16.31 6.37
N GLY A 231 8.62 -16.68 5.10
CA GLY A 231 7.82 -17.83 4.72
C GLY A 231 6.29 -17.63 4.73
N LEU A 232 5.80 -16.41 5.05
CA LEU A 232 4.36 -16.12 5.05
C LEU A 232 3.81 -15.69 3.69
N PHE A 233 4.66 -15.45 2.72
CA PHE A 233 4.27 -15.09 1.35
C PHE A 233 5.30 -15.61 0.34
N ALA A 234 4.85 -15.76 -0.89
CA ALA A 234 5.62 -16.31 -2.01
C ALA A 234 5.94 -15.28 -3.10
N LYS A 235 5.26 -14.13 -3.11
CA LYS A 235 5.42 -13.06 -4.10
C LYS A 235 5.10 -11.70 -3.49
N ALA A 236 5.61 -10.63 -4.10
CA ALA A 236 5.38 -9.26 -3.66
C ALA A 236 4.96 -8.34 -4.83
N VAL A 237 4.01 -7.44 -4.60
CA VAL A 237 3.63 -6.35 -5.49
C VAL A 237 3.80 -5.04 -4.72
N VAL A 238 4.60 -4.13 -5.27
CA VAL A 238 4.97 -2.85 -4.65
C VAL A 238 4.59 -1.72 -5.62
N GLU A 239 3.45 -1.09 -5.37
CA GLU A 239 2.91 -0.02 -6.20
C GLU A 239 3.25 1.33 -5.56
N SER A 240 4.01 2.17 -6.26
CA SER A 240 4.45 3.48 -5.76
C SER A 240 5.08 3.42 -4.35
N GLY A 241 5.96 2.43 -4.15
CA GLY A 241 6.74 2.29 -2.92
C GLY A 241 7.85 3.33 -2.81
N TYR A 242 8.25 3.68 -1.59
CA TYR A 242 9.32 4.64 -1.34
C TYR A 242 10.26 4.15 -0.22
N MET A 243 11.57 4.12 -0.50
CA MET A 243 12.61 3.82 0.49
C MET A 243 13.19 5.13 1.00
N ILE A 244 12.92 5.47 2.24
CA ILE A 244 13.46 6.65 2.94
C ILE A 244 14.17 6.21 4.22
N SER A 245 14.96 7.11 4.81
CA SER A 245 15.57 6.87 6.13
C SER A 245 14.49 6.59 7.18
N MET A 246 14.75 5.65 8.06
CA MET A 246 13.86 5.28 9.16
C MET A 246 14.52 5.61 10.49
N PRO A 247 13.74 6.01 11.52
CA PRO A 247 14.28 6.25 12.85
C PRO A 247 14.81 4.95 13.47
N GLU A 248 15.97 5.04 14.09
CA GLU A 248 16.48 4.00 14.97
C GLU A 248 15.77 4.06 16.33
N LEU A 249 15.63 2.93 17.00
CA LEU A 249 14.83 2.88 18.25
C LEU A 249 15.36 3.83 19.33
N LYS A 250 16.66 3.79 19.62
CA LYS A 250 17.27 4.45 20.82
C LYS A 250 18.26 5.54 20.51
N GLN A 251 18.80 5.58 19.29
CA GLN A 251 19.84 6.52 18.91
C GLN A 251 19.41 7.34 17.69
N PRO A 252 19.75 8.62 17.61
CA PRO A 252 19.56 9.39 16.40
C PRO A 252 20.50 8.87 15.31
N ASN A 253 20.01 8.77 14.09
CA ASN A 253 20.80 8.33 12.94
C ASN A 253 20.26 8.96 11.65
N HIS A 254 21.12 9.17 10.65
CA HIS A 254 20.74 9.72 9.34
C HIS A 254 19.94 11.03 9.42
N GLY A 255 20.25 11.90 10.40
CA GLY A 255 19.52 13.15 10.61
C GLY A 255 18.14 12.99 11.26
N GLU A 256 17.72 11.75 11.56
CA GLU A 256 16.45 11.45 12.22
C GLU A 256 16.64 11.38 13.75
N PHE A 257 15.61 11.79 14.49
CA PHE A 257 15.56 11.58 15.94
C PHE A 257 15.33 10.09 16.25
N ALA A 258 15.84 9.65 17.43
CA ALA A 258 15.50 8.33 17.93
C ALA A 258 13.97 8.16 18.09
N ALA A 259 13.44 7.00 17.72
CA ALA A 259 12.01 6.75 17.77
C ALA A 259 11.43 6.87 19.20
N GLU A 260 12.18 6.43 20.22
CA GLU A 260 11.80 6.61 21.63
C GLU A 260 11.78 8.08 22.07
N ALA A 261 12.66 8.93 21.52
CA ALA A 261 12.66 10.36 21.79
C ALA A 261 11.42 11.04 21.16
N ILE A 262 11.03 10.64 19.95
CA ILE A 262 9.81 11.11 19.29
C ILE A 262 8.59 10.75 20.14
N GLY A 263 8.48 9.51 20.61
CA GLY A 263 7.37 9.07 21.46
C GLY A 263 7.33 9.78 22.81
N SER A 264 8.50 10.04 23.42
CA SER A 264 8.59 10.82 24.66
C SER A 264 8.13 12.26 24.44
N TYR A 265 8.48 12.87 23.31
CA TYR A 265 7.99 14.19 22.93
C TYR A 265 6.46 14.22 22.80
N ILE A 266 5.88 13.23 22.10
CA ILE A 266 4.41 13.11 21.94
C ILE A 266 3.74 12.93 23.32
N ALA A 267 4.27 12.06 24.19
CA ALA A 267 3.77 11.87 25.54
C ALA A 267 3.73 13.20 26.34
N GLY A 268 4.80 14.00 26.23
CA GLY A 268 4.87 15.34 26.82
C GLY A 268 3.81 16.30 26.27
N GLN A 269 3.53 16.27 24.97
CA GLN A 269 2.52 17.13 24.33
C GLN A 269 1.08 16.82 24.81
N VAL A 270 0.81 15.59 25.21
CA VAL A 270 -0.49 15.19 25.77
C VAL A 270 -0.53 15.21 27.30
N GLY A 271 0.55 15.64 27.95
CA GLY A 271 0.64 15.71 29.40
C GLY A 271 0.67 14.35 30.11
N ALA A 272 1.04 13.29 29.40
CA ALA A 272 1.15 11.96 30.00
C ALA A 272 2.48 11.82 30.74
N THR A 273 2.42 11.39 32.00
CA THR A 273 3.60 11.20 32.86
C THR A 273 4.27 9.85 32.70
N ASP A 274 3.52 8.86 32.20
CA ASP A 274 3.98 7.48 32.02
C ASP A 274 3.11 6.72 31.01
N VAL A 275 3.46 5.47 30.74
CA VAL A 275 2.73 4.59 29.82
C VAL A 275 1.31 4.26 30.30
N ALA A 276 1.08 4.20 31.62
CA ALA A 276 -0.25 3.94 32.16
C ALA A 276 -1.19 5.11 31.87
N ALA A 277 -0.71 6.36 32.05
CA ALA A 277 -1.43 7.56 31.68
C ALA A 277 -1.74 7.60 30.17
N LEU A 278 -0.75 7.28 29.32
CA LEU A 278 -0.96 7.19 27.86
C LEU A 278 -2.03 6.14 27.49
N ARG A 279 -2.02 4.95 28.13
CA ARG A 279 -3.03 3.90 27.89
C ARG A 279 -4.42 4.27 28.34
N ALA A 280 -4.55 5.10 29.37
CA ALA A 280 -5.83 5.56 29.89
C ALA A 280 -6.49 6.65 29.01
N MET A 281 -5.72 7.26 28.11
CA MET A 281 -6.23 8.33 27.25
C MET A 281 -7.14 7.76 26.16
N ASP A 282 -8.10 8.57 25.76
CA ASP A 282 -8.93 8.29 24.59
C ASP A 282 -8.08 8.20 23.32
N ALA A 283 -8.32 7.20 22.49
CA ALA A 283 -7.51 6.91 21.31
C ALA A 283 -7.60 8.00 20.24
N GLU A 284 -8.79 8.58 20.01
CA GLU A 284 -8.95 9.67 19.06
C GLU A 284 -8.19 10.92 19.54
N THR A 285 -8.25 11.20 20.84
CA THR A 285 -7.52 12.32 21.46
C THR A 285 -6.01 12.20 21.25
N LEU A 286 -5.45 11.01 21.48
CA LEU A 286 -4.02 10.73 21.23
C LEU A 286 -3.63 10.92 19.77
N VAL A 287 -4.40 10.36 18.86
CA VAL A 287 -4.13 10.42 17.41
C VAL A 287 -4.23 11.88 16.92
N GLN A 288 -5.22 12.65 17.38
CA GLN A 288 -5.35 14.05 17.02
C GLN A 288 -4.22 14.92 17.61
N ALA A 289 -3.75 14.64 18.81
CA ALA A 289 -2.62 15.34 19.39
C ALA A 289 -1.32 15.08 18.62
N ALA A 290 -1.09 13.84 18.21
CA ALA A 290 0.05 13.50 17.37
C ALA A 290 -0.01 14.18 15.99
N ALA A 291 -1.19 14.25 15.38
CA ALA A 291 -1.38 14.96 14.11
C ALA A 291 -1.08 16.47 14.23
N LYS A 292 -1.44 17.11 15.36
CA LYS A 292 -1.15 18.53 15.62
C LYS A 292 0.34 18.85 15.68
N VAL A 293 1.18 17.89 16.09
CA VAL A 293 2.64 18.05 16.12
C VAL A 293 3.31 17.48 14.87
N ASN A 294 2.54 17.24 13.82
CA ASN A 294 2.99 16.67 12.53
C ASN A 294 3.73 15.34 12.68
N TYR A 295 3.28 14.47 13.59
CA TYR A 295 3.85 13.15 13.72
C TYR A 295 3.69 12.36 12.40
N PHE A 296 4.81 11.94 11.84
CA PHE A 296 4.86 11.12 10.63
C PHE A 296 5.30 9.70 11.02
N PRO A 297 4.39 8.71 11.00
CA PRO A 297 4.71 7.35 11.38
C PRO A 297 5.58 6.66 10.33
N LEU A 298 6.61 5.98 10.80
CA LEU A 298 7.49 5.11 10.03
C LEU A 298 7.75 3.82 10.80
N GLY A 299 8.23 2.80 10.11
CA GLY A 299 8.84 1.65 10.77
C GLY A 299 10.07 2.08 11.56
N THR A 300 10.28 1.47 12.71
CA THR A 300 11.43 1.71 13.58
C THR A 300 12.47 0.61 13.40
N VAL A 301 13.71 0.96 13.17
CA VAL A 301 14.83 0.00 13.20
C VAL A 301 15.08 -0.38 14.66
N ASP A 302 14.59 -1.54 15.06
CA ASP A 302 14.61 -2.03 16.44
C ASP A 302 15.53 -3.26 16.64
N GLY A 303 16.13 -3.75 15.54
CA GLY A 303 17.02 -4.91 15.53
C GLY A 303 16.33 -6.27 15.69
N LYS A 304 14.98 -6.31 15.73
CA LYS A 304 14.19 -7.53 15.92
C LYS A 304 13.05 -7.69 14.90
N VAL A 305 12.22 -6.66 14.73
CA VAL A 305 11.14 -6.62 13.73
C VAL A 305 11.69 -6.08 12.43
N LEU A 306 12.40 -4.96 12.50
CA LEU A 306 13.21 -4.40 11.42
C LEU A 306 14.66 -4.37 11.87
N THR A 307 15.52 -5.15 11.20
CA THR A 307 16.91 -5.41 11.61
C THR A 307 17.88 -4.33 11.15
N GLY A 308 17.48 -3.46 10.22
CA GLY A 308 18.28 -2.38 9.68
C GLY A 308 17.43 -1.48 8.78
N GLN A 309 18.08 -0.46 8.23
CA GLN A 309 17.48 0.37 7.18
C GLN A 309 17.14 -0.50 5.98
N LEU A 310 16.01 -0.22 5.29
CA LEU A 310 15.59 -1.04 4.14
C LEU A 310 16.71 -1.17 3.10
N VAL A 311 17.37 -0.06 2.79
CA VAL A 311 18.46 -0.05 1.80
C VAL A 311 19.58 -0.99 2.22
N ASP A 312 19.95 -1.02 3.50
CA ASP A 312 21.02 -1.90 4.01
C ASP A 312 20.62 -3.39 3.96
N VAL A 313 19.37 -3.69 4.31
CA VAL A 313 18.85 -5.07 4.26
C VAL A 313 18.84 -5.60 2.83
N PHE A 314 18.39 -4.77 1.88
CA PHE A 314 18.32 -5.13 0.46
C PHE A 314 19.72 -5.20 -0.18
N ASP A 315 20.67 -4.31 0.16
CA ASP A 315 22.06 -4.38 -0.31
C ASP A 315 22.76 -5.68 0.10
N LYS A 316 22.47 -6.15 1.32
CA LYS A 316 23.01 -7.41 1.84
C LYS A 316 22.31 -8.66 1.30
N GLY A 317 21.19 -8.50 0.57
CA GLY A 317 20.39 -9.62 0.10
C GLY A 317 19.67 -10.39 1.21
N GLU A 318 19.37 -9.73 2.32
CA GLU A 318 18.73 -10.33 3.51
C GLU A 318 17.18 -10.31 3.43
N GLN A 319 16.62 -9.61 2.44
CA GLN A 319 15.17 -9.58 2.20
C GLN A 319 14.65 -10.92 1.69
N ALA A 320 13.32 -11.11 1.75
CA ALA A 320 12.65 -12.29 1.24
C ALA A 320 12.95 -12.51 -0.26
N PRO A 321 13.53 -13.67 -0.65
CA PRO A 321 13.88 -13.95 -2.04
C PRO A 321 12.65 -14.44 -2.82
N VAL A 322 11.77 -13.52 -3.21
CA VAL A 322 10.51 -13.81 -3.92
C VAL A 322 10.41 -13.02 -5.22
N PRO A 323 9.69 -13.49 -6.23
CA PRO A 323 9.36 -12.70 -7.41
C PRO A 323 8.66 -11.40 -7.01
N ILE A 324 8.99 -10.30 -7.72
CA ILE A 324 8.45 -8.98 -7.44
C ILE A 324 7.89 -8.31 -8.70
N LEU A 325 6.75 -7.64 -8.54
CA LEU A 325 6.22 -6.67 -9.48
C LEU A 325 6.25 -5.31 -8.78
N ALA A 326 6.99 -4.35 -9.32
CA ALA A 326 7.12 -3.02 -8.73
C ALA A 326 6.99 -1.94 -9.81
N GLY A 327 6.52 -0.77 -9.44
CA GLY A 327 6.41 0.34 -10.37
C GLY A 327 5.88 1.61 -9.72
N PHE A 328 5.64 2.60 -10.57
CA PHE A 328 5.24 3.94 -10.14
C PHE A 328 4.48 4.67 -11.26
N ASN A 329 3.88 5.81 -10.90
CA ASN A 329 3.09 6.64 -11.80
C ASN A 329 3.90 7.83 -12.30
N SER A 330 3.72 8.24 -13.56
CA SER A 330 4.48 9.36 -14.13
C SER A 330 4.12 10.72 -13.51
N GLY A 331 2.93 10.86 -12.95
CA GLY A 331 2.41 12.06 -12.29
C GLY A 331 2.36 12.02 -10.77
N GLU A 332 3.09 11.11 -10.10
CA GLU A 332 3.07 10.87 -8.63
C GLU A 332 2.89 12.13 -7.79
N ILE A 333 3.74 13.11 -7.99
CA ILE A 333 3.86 14.28 -7.12
C ILE A 333 2.79 15.34 -7.39
N ARG A 334 2.10 15.29 -8.52
CA ARG A 334 1.08 16.28 -8.91
C ARG A 334 -0.09 16.36 -7.92
N SER A 335 -0.38 15.28 -7.22
CA SER A 335 -1.39 15.21 -6.16
C SER A 335 -0.81 15.32 -4.75
N LEU A 336 0.51 15.46 -4.61
CA LEU A 336 1.26 15.53 -3.36
C LEU A 336 2.10 16.83 -3.27
N PRO A 337 1.49 18.02 -3.46
CA PRO A 337 2.24 19.29 -3.61
C PRO A 337 3.06 19.66 -2.38
N TRP A 338 2.80 19.06 -1.23
CA TRP A 338 3.59 19.27 0.00
C TRP A 338 4.98 18.59 -0.04
N LEU A 339 5.25 17.75 -1.06
CA LEU A 339 6.54 17.08 -1.24
C LEU A 339 7.54 17.91 -2.06
N ILE A 340 7.10 19.03 -2.65
CA ILE A 340 7.99 19.94 -3.38
C ILE A 340 7.96 21.34 -2.78
N ALA A 341 9.06 22.06 -2.95
CA ALA A 341 9.10 23.48 -2.66
C ALA A 341 8.50 24.29 -3.82
N PRO A 342 8.07 25.54 -3.55
CA PRO A 342 7.79 26.46 -4.63
C PRO A 342 9.02 26.60 -5.54
N PRO A 343 8.83 26.61 -6.88
CA PRO A 343 9.95 26.70 -7.81
C PRO A 343 10.72 28.02 -7.63
N PRO A 344 12.05 28.03 -7.89
CA PRO A 344 12.85 29.24 -7.89
C PRO A 344 12.33 30.31 -8.85
N ALA A 345 12.75 31.56 -8.66
CA ALA A 345 12.25 32.70 -9.41
C ALA A 345 12.50 32.61 -10.92
N ASP A 346 13.62 32.01 -11.32
CA ASP A 346 14.02 31.84 -12.73
C ASP A 346 14.98 30.65 -12.92
N ALA A 347 15.29 30.34 -14.17
CA ALA A 347 16.20 29.29 -14.55
C ALA A 347 17.60 29.44 -13.96
N LYS A 348 18.10 30.67 -13.87
CA LYS A 348 19.44 30.94 -13.33
C LYS A 348 19.49 30.65 -11.82
N ALA A 349 18.46 31.03 -11.08
CA ALA A 349 18.33 30.73 -9.66
C ALA A 349 18.23 29.20 -9.44
N TYR A 350 17.45 28.51 -10.25
CA TYR A 350 17.33 27.05 -10.21
C TYR A 350 18.69 26.37 -10.43
N GLU A 351 19.40 26.69 -11.53
CA GLU A 351 20.73 26.14 -11.82
C GLU A 351 21.73 26.40 -10.69
N ALA A 352 21.74 27.61 -10.14
CA ALA A 352 22.64 27.97 -9.04
C ALA A 352 22.37 27.11 -7.79
N MET A 353 21.10 26.94 -7.43
CA MET A 353 20.70 26.10 -6.29
C MET A 353 21.06 24.62 -6.52
N ILE A 354 20.81 24.09 -7.71
CA ILE A 354 21.17 22.69 -8.01
C ILE A 354 22.70 22.51 -7.96
N ARG A 355 23.49 23.44 -8.52
CA ARG A 355 24.96 23.37 -8.46
C ARG A 355 25.47 23.43 -7.02
N GLU A 356 24.89 24.25 -6.17
CA GLU A 356 25.21 24.32 -4.74
C GLU A 356 24.88 22.99 -4.03
N ARG A 357 23.70 22.40 -4.33
CA ARG A 357 23.18 21.22 -3.63
C ARG A 357 23.85 19.92 -4.07
N TYR A 358 24.08 19.74 -5.37
CA TYR A 358 24.52 18.47 -5.95
C TYR A 358 25.99 18.43 -6.34
N GLY A 359 26.71 19.59 -6.31
CA GLY A 359 28.16 19.64 -6.57
C GLY A 359 28.55 19.00 -7.91
N ASP A 360 29.37 17.97 -7.88
CA ASP A 360 29.83 17.24 -9.06
C ASP A 360 28.73 16.44 -9.80
N LEU A 361 27.60 16.16 -9.17
CA LEU A 361 26.42 15.55 -9.81
C LEU A 361 25.46 16.57 -10.42
N ALA A 362 25.73 17.88 -10.28
CA ALA A 362 24.80 18.92 -10.72
C ALA A 362 24.54 18.93 -12.23
N ASP A 363 25.55 18.67 -13.05
CA ASP A 363 25.37 18.64 -14.51
C ASP A 363 24.49 17.46 -14.93
N GLU A 364 24.63 16.30 -14.31
CA GLU A 364 23.76 15.15 -14.55
C GLU A 364 22.33 15.40 -14.06
N PHE A 365 22.18 16.03 -12.88
CA PHE A 365 20.87 16.44 -12.38
C PHE A 365 20.18 17.39 -13.36
N LEU A 366 20.86 18.45 -13.83
CA LEU A 366 20.32 19.43 -14.77
C LEU A 366 20.05 18.85 -16.17
N ARG A 367 20.76 17.79 -16.54
CA ARG A 367 20.47 17.05 -17.78
C ARG A 367 19.14 16.30 -17.69
N LEU A 368 18.84 15.70 -16.54
CA LEU A 368 17.59 14.95 -16.29
C LEU A 368 16.42 15.87 -15.98
N TYR A 369 16.68 16.94 -15.23
CA TYR A 369 15.68 17.89 -14.72
C TYR A 369 16.11 19.32 -15.11
N PRO A 370 15.92 19.69 -16.39
CA PRO A 370 16.52 20.89 -16.95
C PRO A 370 15.87 22.18 -16.43
N ALA A 371 16.66 23.26 -16.43
CA ALA A 371 16.20 24.61 -16.10
C ALA A 371 15.40 25.27 -17.26
N THR A 372 14.94 24.49 -18.23
CA THR A 372 14.17 24.96 -19.38
C THR A 372 12.69 24.63 -19.23
N GLY A 373 11.81 25.48 -19.78
CA GLY A 373 10.38 25.29 -19.67
C GLY A 373 9.82 25.70 -18.29
N LYS A 374 8.89 24.92 -17.77
CA LYS A 374 8.32 25.14 -16.43
C LYS A 374 9.21 24.46 -15.38
N LEU A 375 9.86 25.23 -14.53
CA LEU A 375 10.74 24.70 -13.47
C LEU A 375 10.01 23.73 -12.53
N GLU A 376 8.72 23.98 -12.30
CA GLU A 376 7.85 23.09 -11.50
C GLU A 376 7.85 21.65 -12.04
N GLU A 377 7.84 21.45 -13.37
CA GLU A 377 7.87 20.11 -13.97
C GLU A 377 9.18 19.38 -13.67
N SER A 378 10.30 20.09 -13.62
CA SER A 378 11.60 19.52 -13.25
C SER A 378 11.63 19.11 -11.76
N GLU A 379 11.07 19.91 -10.86
CA GLU A 379 10.94 19.58 -9.43
C GLU A 379 10.00 18.39 -9.20
N LEU A 380 8.85 18.35 -9.90
CA LEU A 380 7.90 17.24 -9.84
C LEU A 380 8.58 15.93 -10.31
N ALA A 381 9.31 15.99 -11.43
CA ALA A 381 10.02 14.83 -11.97
C ALA A 381 11.16 14.37 -11.06
N ALA A 382 11.98 15.28 -10.55
CA ALA A 382 13.07 14.94 -9.64
C ALA A 382 12.59 14.27 -8.35
N THR A 383 11.50 14.79 -7.78
CA THR A 383 10.92 14.22 -6.54
C THR A 383 10.25 12.87 -6.79
N ARG A 384 9.49 12.73 -7.90
CA ARG A 384 8.94 11.43 -8.34
C ARG A 384 10.04 10.38 -8.45
N ASP A 385 11.09 10.74 -9.17
CA ASP A 385 12.18 9.82 -9.50
C ASP A 385 12.98 9.42 -8.26
N ALA A 386 13.25 10.35 -7.35
CA ALA A 386 13.96 10.07 -6.12
C ALA A 386 13.17 9.15 -5.17
N LEU A 387 11.87 9.41 -5.01
CA LEU A 387 11.04 8.65 -4.07
C LEU A 387 10.59 7.31 -4.68
N TYR A 388 9.93 7.35 -5.82
CA TYR A 388 9.19 6.22 -6.38
C TYR A 388 9.97 5.49 -7.49
N GLY A 389 10.52 6.22 -8.46
CA GLY A 389 11.22 5.65 -9.61
C GLY A 389 12.46 4.88 -9.21
N TRP A 390 13.34 5.51 -8.42
CA TRP A 390 14.54 4.87 -7.88
C TRP A 390 14.21 3.65 -7.01
N THR A 391 13.18 3.77 -6.14
CA THR A 391 12.77 2.66 -5.28
C THR A 391 12.26 1.48 -6.09
N ALA A 392 11.37 1.71 -7.06
CA ALA A 392 10.81 0.64 -7.89
C ALA A 392 11.90 -0.10 -8.69
N GLU A 393 12.81 0.66 -9.31
CA GLU A 393 13.92 0.08 -10.08
C GLU A 393 14.90 -0.66 -9.17
N ARG A 394 15.21 -0.10 -7.99
CA ARG A 394 16.08 -0.77 -7.01
C ARG A 394 15.54 -2.11 -6.57
N LEU A 395 14.24 -2.18 -6.25
CA LEU A 395 13.59 -3.42 -5.83
C LEU A 395 13.73 -4.55 -6.87
N VAL A 396 13.45 -4.26 -8.13
CA VAL A 396 13.58 -5.27 -9.18
C VAL A 396 15.04 -5.64 -9.46
N ARG A 397 15.98 -4.69 -9.33
CA ARG A 397 17.43 -4.96 -9.42
C ARG A 397 17.90 -5.89 -8.29
N ASP A 398 17.51 -5.61 -7.06
CA ASP A 398 17.97 -6.37 -5.90
C ASP A 398 17.36 -7.77 -5.89
N GLN A 399 16.09 -7.94 -6.27
CA GLN A 399 15.49 -9.27 -6.42
C GLN A 399 16.13 -10.05 -7.59
N THR A 400 16.48 -9.38 -8.69
CA THR A 400 17.21 -10.02 -9.79
C THR A 400 18.60 -10.51 -9.37
N LYS A 401 19.32 -9.77 -8.50
CA LYS A 401 20.59 -10.22 -7.91
C LYS A 401 20.44 -11.50 -7.08
N LEU A 402 19.27 -11.68 -6.43
CA LEU A 402 18.91 -12.90 -5.70
C LEU A 402 18.42 -14.04 -6.59
N GLY A 403 18.46 -13.88 -7.92
CA GLY A 403 17.98 -14.87 -8.88
C GLY A 403 16.45 -14.94 -9.00
N GLN A 404 15.74 -13.93 -8.47
CA GLN A 404 14.28 -13.85 -8.58
C GLN A 404 13.86 -13.05 -9.82
N GLN A 405 12.63 -13.29 -10.29
CA GLN A 405 12.06 -12.51 -11.39
C GLN A 405 11.53 -11.16 -10.87
N GLY A 406 12.00 -10.08 -11.47
CA GLY A 406 11.51 -8.72 -11.25
C GLY A 406 10.75 -8.21 -12.48
N TYR A 407 9.63 -7.54 -12.25
CA TYR A 407 8.82 -6.91 -13.28
C TYR A 407 8.62 -5.44 -12.89
N LEU A 408 9.08 -4.54 -13.76
CA LEU A 408 8.98 -3.09 -13.55
C LEU A 408 7.84 -2.52 -14.39
N TYR A 409 7.06 -1.57 -13.84
CA TYR A 409 6.10 -0.81 -14.62
C TYR A 409 6.24 0.70 -14.44
N LEU A 410 5.76 1.43 -15.45
CA LEU A 410 5.44 2.85 -15.40
C LEU A 410 3.97 3.01 -15.78
N PHE A 411 3.15 3.55 -14.89
CA PHE A 411 1.79 3.94 -15.22
C PHE A 411 1.79 5.38 -15.70
N ASP A 412 1.45 5.58 -16.98
CA ASP A 412 1.52 6.85 -17.70
C ASP A 412 0.25 7.07 -18.51
N HIS A 413 -0.89 6.93 -17.83
CA HIS A 413 -2.22 7.12 -18.41
C HIS A 413 -3.00 8.18 -17.63
N GLY A 414 -3.56 9.13 -18.35
CA GLY A 414 -4.47 10.14 -17.83
C GLY A 414 -5.71 10.24 -18.72
N TYR A 415 -6.85 10.52 -18.13
CA TYR A 415 -8.07 10.85 -18.87
C TYR A 415 -8.36 12.35 -18.76
N PRO A 416 -9.18 12.94 -19.67
CA PRO A 416 -9.33 14.40 -19.79
C PRO A 416 -9.60 15.12 -18.47
N ALA A 417 -10.45 14.56 -17.58
CA ALA A 417 -10.73 15.21 -16.30
C ALA A 417 -9.55 15.22 -15.31
N MET A 418 -8.55 14.32 -15.47
CA MET A 418 -7.27 14.38 -14.74
C MET A 418 -6.36 15.43 -15.35
N ASP A 419 -6.24 15.45 -16.67
CA ASP A 419 -5.36 16.36 -17.40
C ASP A 419 -5.83 17.81 -17.28
N ASP A 420 -7.12 18.07 -17.33
CA ASP A 420 -7.72 19.39 -17.08
C ASP A 420 -7.37 19.97 -15.70
N LYS A 421 -7.08 19.11 -14.72
CA LYS A 421 -6.61 19.50 -13.38
C LYS A 421 -5.08 19.46 -13.24
N GLY A 422 -4.34 19.16 -14.30
CA GLY A 422 -2.89 19.02 -14.30
C GLY A 422 -2.39 17.82 -13.48
N LEU A 423 -3.23 16.83 -13.24
CA LEU A 423 -2.90 15.67 -12.40
C LEU A 423 -2.27 14.53 -13.19
N HIS A 424 -2.69 14.31 -14.43
CA HIS A 424 -2.28 13.18 -15.27
C HIS A 424 -2.36 11.86 -14.49
N SER A 425 -1.40 10.94 -14.60
CA SER A 425 -1.30 9.71 -13.81
C SER A 425 -0.80 9.99 -12.38
N PHE A 426 -1.62 10.63 -11.57
CA PHE A 426 -1.27 11.03 -10.20
C PHE A 426 -1.15 9.82 -9.25
N HIS A 427 -0.60 10.04 -8.07
CA HIS A 427 -0.38 9.01 -7.04
C HIS A 427 -1.64 8.19 -6.75
N ALA A 428 -1.53 6.87 -6.75
CA ALA A 428 -2.60 5.89 -6.56
C ALA A 428 -3.65 5.81 -7.70
N SER A 429 -3.46 6.54 -8.82
CA SER A 429 -4.45 6.53 -9.91
C SER A 429 -4.48 5.21 -10.72
N GLU A 430 -3.50 4.34 -10.57
CA GLU A 430 -3.46 3.00 -11.16
C GLU A 430 -4.36 1.99 -10.43
N ILE A 431 -4.63 2.18 -9.14
CA ILE A 431 -5.37 1.23 -8.30
C ILE A 431 -6.73 0.87 -8.88
N PRO A 432 -7.58 1.83 -9.32
CA PRO A 432 -8.87 1.50 -9.91
C PRO A 432 -8.78 0.64 -11.17
N TYR A 433 -7.67 0.70 -11.92
CA TYR A 433 -7.42 -0.16 -13.08
C TYR A 433 -7.03 -1.58 -12.65
N VAL A 434 -6.22 -1.71 -11.60
CA VAL A 434 -5.83 -3.01 -11.05
C VAL A 434 -7.05 -3.75 -10.49
N PHE A 435 -7.88 -3.06 -9.69
CA PHE A 435 -9.03 -3.64 -9.02
C PHE A 435 -10.33 -3.63 -9.85
N GLY A 436 -10.37 -2.96 -11.00
CA GLY A 436 -11.59 -2.82 -11.81
C GLY A 436 -12.65 -1.93 -11.15
N THR A 437 -12.23 -0.94 -10.37
CA THR A 437 -13.09 -0.13 -9.50
C THR A 437 -13.20 1.33 -9.93
N MET A 438 -13.11 1.61 -11.22
CA MET A 438 -13.18 2.97 -11.78
C MET A 438 -14.42 3.77 -11.36
N ALA A 439 -15.53 3.10 -11.03
CA ALA A 439 -16.76 3.71 -10.54
C ALA A 439 -16.74 4.03 -9.03
N HIS A 440 -15.75 3.55 -8.28
CA HIS A 440 -15.65 3.60 -6.82
C HIS A 440 -14.46 4.42 -6.32
N THR A 441 -13.98 5.36 -7.14
CA THR A 441 -12.93 6.30 -6.75
C THR A 441 -13.44 7.29 -5.70
N PRO A 442 -12.54 7.85 -4.85
CA PRO A 442 -12.93 8.89 -3.89
C PRO A 442 -13.67 10.05 -4.55
N SER A 443 -14.63 10.65 -3.84
CA SER A 443 -15.54 11.67 -4.40
C SER A 443 -14.84 12.93 -4.91
N TYR A 444 -13.63 13.22 -4.45
CA TYR A 444 -12.82 14.37 -4.89
C TYR A 444 -11.89 14.07 -6.07
N TRP A 445 -11.81 12.80 -6.49
CA TRP A 445 -11.04 12.45 -7.68
C TRP A 445 -11.73 12.98 -8.94
N PRO A 446 -10.94 13.28 -9.99
CA PRO A 446 -11.51 13.52 -11.31
C PRO A 446 -12.34 12.31 -11.71
N LYS A 447 -13.56 12.58 -12.20
CA LYS A 447 -14.48 11.50 -12.55
C LYS A 447 -13.95 10.72 -13.76
N ALA A 448 -13.75 9.44 -13.59
CA ALA A 448 -13.32 8.56 -14.66
C ALA A 448 -14.42 8.41 -15.72
N PRO A 449 -14.10 8.53 -17.02
CA PRO A 449 -15.05 8.30 -18.09
C PRO A 449 -15.23 6.80 -18.35
N ASP A 450 -16.42 6.40 -18.76
CA ASP A 450 -16.67 5.03 -19.22
C ASP A 450 -16.37 4.90 -20.73
N THR A 451 -15.10 4.88 -21.11
CA THR A 451 -14.68 4.75 -22.51
C THR A 451 -14.16 3.34 -22.83
N PRO A 452 -14.07 2.97 -24.11
CA PRO A 452 -13.43 1.73 -24.50
C PRO A 452 -11.93 1.66 -24.10
N VAL A 453 -11.24 2.78 -24.01
CA VAL A 453 -9.84 2.84 -23.57
C VAL A 453 -9.74 2.42 -22.10
N GLU A 454 -10.53 3.08 -21.23
CA GLU A 454 -10.53 2.77 -19.80
C GLU A 454 -10.87 1.30 -19.51
N ARG A 455 -11.91 0.79 -20.20
CA ARG A 455 -12.31 -0.63 -20.04
C ARG A 455 -11.24 -1.60 -20.48
N ARG A 456 -10.54 -1.33 -21.62
CA ARG A 456 -9.45 -2.20 -22.09
C ARG A 456 -8.24 -2.15 -21.16
N LEU A 457 -7.83 -0.95 -20.73
CA LEU A 457 -6.70 -0.79 -19.83
C LEU A 457 -6.97 -1.43 -18.46
N THR A 458 -8.18 -1.25 -17.91
CA THR A 458 -8.63 -1.91 -16.68
C THR A 458 -8.57 -3.43 -16.82
N ALA A 459 -9.09 -4.00 -17.91
CA ALA A 459 -9.03 -5.44 -18.15
C ALA A 459 -7.58 -5.93 -18.22
N ALA A 460 -6.73 -5.22 -18.96
CA ALA A 460 -5.31 -5.56 -19.13
C ALA A 460 -4.55 -5.57 -17.80
N MET A 461 -4.68 -4.52 -17.00
CA MET A 461 -3.98 -4.44 -15.72
C MET A 461 -4.50 -5.49 -14.74
N SER A 462 -5.82 -5.65 -14.62
CA SER A 462 -6.38 -6.73 -13.78
C SER A 462 -5.90 -8.12 -14.21
N ASP A 463 -5.75 -8.40 -15.52
CA ASP A 463 -5.26 -9.68 -16.04
C ASP A 463 -3.78 -9.92 -15.68
N TYR A 464 -2.92 -8.91 -15.86
CA TYR A 464 -1.51 -8.99 -15.50
C TYR A 464 -1.29 -9.20 -14.00
N TRP A 465 -2.00 -8.46 -13.14
CA TRP A 465 -1.90 -8.61 -11.68
C TRP A 465 -2.43 -9.98 -11.22
N ALA A 466 -3.55 -10.43 -11.76
CA ALA A 466 -4.10 -11.74 -11.44
C ALA A 466 -3.17 -12.88 -11.85
N SER A 467 -2.57 -12.81 -13.04
CA SER A 467 -1.62 -13.83 -13.49
C SER A 467 -0.31 -13.79 -12.70
N PHE A 468 0.18 -12.61 -12.33
CA PHE A 468 1.33 -12.50 -11.43
C PHE A 468 1.02 -13.11 -10.05
N ALA A 469 -0.14 -12.82 -9.48
CA ALA A 469 -0.57 -13.43 -8.21
C ALA A 469 -0.66 -14.97 -8.32
N ARG A 470 -1.07 -15.51 -9.46
CA ARG A 470 -1.17 -16.94 -9.70
C ARG A 470 0.20 -17.60 -9.91
N ASP A 471 1.00 -17.08 -10.84
CA ASP A 471 2.15 -17.78 -11.41
C ASP A 471 3.50 -17.09 -11.14
N GLY A 472 3.51 -15.89 -10.54
CA GLY A 472 4.70 -15.04 -10.39
C GLY A 472 5.18 -14.42 -11.71
N LYS A 473 4.32 -14.45 -12.76
CA LYS A 473 4.57 -13.91 -14.10
C LYS A 473 3.34 -13.14 -14.56
N PRO A 474 3.49 -11.85 -14.91
CA PRO A 474 2.38 -11.07 -15.45
C PRO A 474 2.18 -11.43 -16.93
N VAL A 475 1.10 -12.17 -17.20
CA VAL A 475 0.71 -12.62 -18.55
C VAL A 475 -0.77 -12.32 -18.75
N ALA A 476 -1.11 -11.73 -19.90
CA ALA A 476 -2.49 -11.47 -20.30
C ALA A 476 -2.69 -11.92 -21.75
N GLU A 477 -3.75 -12.66 -22.01
CA GLU A 477 -4.03 -13.22 -23.35
C GLU A 477 -4.27 -12.10 -24.37
N GLY A 478 -3.60 -12.19 -25.51
CA GLY A 478 -3.71 -11.21 -26.59
C GLY A 478 -3.02 -9.88 -26.34
N LEU A 479 -2.31 -9.73 -25.21
CA LEU A 479 -1.55 -8.54 -24.86
C LEU A 479 -0.03 -8.78 -24.97
N PRO A 480 0.79 -7.70 -25.03
CA PRO A 480 2.23 -7.80 -25.10
C PRO A 480 2.82 -8.61 -23.93
N ALA A 481 3.89 -9.38 -24.20
CA ALA A 481 4.66 -10.00 -23.14
C ALA A 481 5.32 -8.93 -22.26
N TRP A 482 5.16 -9.03 -20.95
CA TRP A 482 5.83 -8.14 -20.01
C TRP A 482 7.31 -8.55 -19.86
N PRO A 483 8.29 -7.67 -20.20
CA PRO A 483 9.69 -8.03 -20.11
C PRO A 483 10.10 -8.27 -18.65
N VAL A 484 10.83 -9.35 -18.40
CA VAL A 484 11.50 -9.53 -17.12
C VAL A 484 12.61 -8.51 -17.01
N PHE A 485 12.72 -7.86 -15.85
CA PHE A 485 13.83 -6.95 -15.57
C PHE A 485 15.15 -7.73 -15.56
N GLY A 486 16.12 -7.30 -16.32
CA GLY A 486 17.39 -7.98 -16.47
C GLY A 486 18.44 -7.06 -17.10
N LYS A 487 19.35 -7.60 -17.93
CA LYS A 487 20.41 -6.81 -18.58
C LYS A 487 19.89 -5.68 -19.46
N ASP A 488 18.73 -5.89 -20.07
CA ASP A 488 18.10 -4.90 -20.97
C ASP A 488 17.20 -3.91 -20.22
N GLU A 489 17.09 -4.03 -18.89
CA GLU A 489 16.30 -3.15 -18.03
C GLU A 489 14.85 -2.99 -18.54
N GLY A 490 14.22 -4.15 -18.84
CA GLY A 490 12.88 -4.20 -19.41
C GLY A 490 11.80 -3.71 -18.43
N TYR A 491 10.80 -3.01 -18.94
CA TYR A 491 9.62 -2.58 -18.17
C TYR A 491 8.36 -2.59 -19.02
N MET A 492 7.21 -2.44 -18.40
CA MET A 492 5.91 -2.24 -19.06
C MET A 492 5.43 -0.82 -18.82
N ALA A 493 5.18 -0.05 -19.87
CA ALA A 493 4.46 1.20 -19.77
C ALA A 493 2.96 0.96 -19.95
N PHE A 494 2.15 1.48 -19.06
CA PHE A 494 0.69 1.54 -19.18
C PHE A 494 0.30 2.98 -19.55
N THR A 495 0.12 3.18 -20.86
CA THR A 495 -0.48 4.38 -21.44
C THR A 495 -1.95 4.08 -21.78
N ASP A 496 -2.48 4.46 -22.92
CA ASP A 496 -3.79 3.96 -23.38
C ASP A 496 -3.81 2.44 -23.64
N THR A 497 -2.62 1.83 -23.70
CA THR A 497 -2.37 0.41 -23.88
C THR A 497 -1.12 -0.01 -23.11
N ALA A 498 -0.96 -1.33 -22.90
CA ALA A 498 0.28 -1.88 -22.37
C ALA A 498 1.37 -1.89 -23.45
N GLN A 499 2.53 -1.30 -23.16
CA GLN A 499 3.65 -1.15 -24.09
C GLN A 499 4.97 -1.59 -23.42
N PRO A 500 5.61 -2.67 -23.87
CA PRO A 500 6.92 -3.05 -23.38
C PRO A 500 7.98 -2.03 -23.79
N GLY A 501 8.89 -1.69 -22.86
CA GLY A 501 9.98 -0.77 -23.05
C GLY A 501 11.27 -1.22 -22.38
N HIS A 502 12.32 -0.44 -22.53
CA HIS A 502 13.63 -0.68 -21.92
C HIS A 502 14.15 0.63 -21.33
N LYS A 503 14.79 0.54 -20.16
CA LYS A 503 15.41 1.67 -19.45
C LYS A 503 14.39 2.77 -19.15
N VAL A 504 13.56 2.53 -18.15
CA VAL A 504 12.66 3.57 -17.64
C VAL A 504 13.49 4.78 -17.20
N MET A 505 13.21 5.96 -17.76
CA MET A 505 13.92 7.22 -17.42
C MET A 505 15.46 7.09 -17.36
N PRO A 506 16.16 6.95 -18.50
CA PRO A 506 17.60 6.68 -18.54
C PRO A 506 18.44 7.69 -17.78
N GLY A 507 19.26 7.22 -16.84
CA GLY A 507 20.13 8.03 -15.96
C GLY A 507 19.53 8.31 -14.58
N MET A 508 18.21 8.23 -14.43
CA MET A 508 17.51 8.49 -13.16
C MET A 508 18.06 7.63 -12.03
N TYR A 509 18.10 6.31 -12.22
CA TYR A 509 18.56 5.40 -11.19
C TYR A 509 19.99 5.72 -10.73
N ALA A 510 20.92 5.93 -11.67
CA ALA A 510 22.33 6.17 -11.36
C ALA A 510 22.53 7.46 -10.54
N LEU A 511 21.82 8.54 -10.90
CA LEU A 511 21.88 9.82 -10.17
C LEU A 511 21.39 9.66 -8.72
N HIS A 512 20.21 9.08 -8.54
CA HIS A 512 19.63 8.95 -7.20
C HIS A 512 20.35 7.90 -6.36
N GLU A 513 20.87 6.83 -6.96
CA GLU A 513 21.71 5.84 -6.27
C GLU A 513 22.98 6.49 -5.73
N ALA A 514 23.70 7.28 -6.54
CA ALA A 514 24.88 8.00 -6.09
C ALA A 514 24.56 9.00 -4.96
N THR A 515 23.43 9.69 -5.07
CA THR A 515 22.97 10.63 -4.03
C THR A 515 22.67 9.91 -2.72
N VAL A 516 21.92 8.83 -2.74
CA VAL A 516 21.55 8.02 -1.57
C VAL A 516 22.81 7.42 -0.94
N CYS A 517 23.72 6.85 -1.75
CA CYS A 517 24.96 6.25 -1.30
C CYS A 517 25.79 7.24 -0.48
N ARG A 518 26.05 8.44 -1.01
CA ARG A 518 26.82 9.48 -0.32
C ARG A 518 26.18 9.95 0.99
N ARG A 519 24.86 10.14 0.99
CA ARG A 519 24.12 10.55 2.20
C ARG A 519 24.16 9.47 3.29
N ARG A 520 24.02 8.20 2.90
CA ARG A 520 24.15 7.07 3.82
C ARG A 520 25.57 6.98 4.41
N ALA A 521 26.59 7.11 3.57
CA ALA A 521 27.98 7.09 4.01
C ALA A 521 28.29 8.21 5.00
N ALA A 522 27.71 9.39 4.81
CA ALA A 522 27.83 10.52 5.75
C ALA A 522 27.09 10.31 7.07
N GLY A 523 25.96 9.58 7.07
CA GLY A 523 25.20 9.19 8.25
C GLY A 523 24.53 10.33 9.04
N ASN A 524 24.56 11.56 8.52
CA ASN A 524 24.12 12.77 9.24
C ASN A 524 22.92 13.49 8.61
N GLN A 525 22.34 12.95 7.55
CA GLN A 525 21.18 13.50 6.87
C GLN A 525 20.32 12.39 6.27
N PRO A 526 18.98 12.61 6.14
CA PRO A 526 18.10 11.64 5.51
C PRO A 526 18.41 11.54 4.01
N TRP A 527 18.15 10.37 3.42
CA TRP A 527 18.21 10.19 1.96
C TRP A 527 16.81 10.19 1.36
N ASN A 528 16.72 10.50 0.05
CA ASN A 528 15.48 10.54 -0.76
C ASN A 528 14.35 11.43 -0.24
N TRP A 529 14.53 12.12 0.85
CA TRP A 529 13.64 13.13 1.36
C TRP A 529 14.27 14.49 1.07
N ASN A 530 13.47 15.48 0.67
CA ASN A 530 13.98 16.78 0.24
C ASN A 530 14.92 16.68 -0.99
N THR A 531 14.33 16.59 -2.16
CA THR A 531 15.03 16.49 -3.46
C THR A 531 15.03 17.85 -4.16
N GLY A 532 15.84 18.00 -5.21
CA GLY A 532 15.89 19.22 -6.02
C GLY A 532 16.43 20.41 -5.23
N VAL A 533 15.78 21.56 -5.37
CA VAL A 533 16.24 22.82 -4.77
C VAL A 533 16.19 22.85 -3.23
N VAL A 534 15.45 21.96 -2.60
CA VAL A 534 15.41 21.81 -1.12
C VAL A 534 16.31 20.71 -0.59
N SER A 535 17.04 20.04 -1.48
CA SER A 535 18.01 19.03 -1.08
C SER A 535 19.02 19.62 -0.09
N PRO A 536 19.40 18.90 0.98
CA PRO A 536 20.62 19.22 1.70
C PRO A 536 21.83 19.19 0.74
N VAL A 537 22.86 19.92 1.07
CA VAL A 537 24.12 19.84 0.29
C VAL A 537 24.63 18.42 0.29
N LEU A 538 24.88 17.89 -0.91
CA LEU A 538 25.34 16.52 -1.08
C LEU A 538 26.74 16.36 -0.45
N PRO A 539 26.96 15.32 0.38
CA PRO A 539 28.28 15.01 0.90
C PRO A 539 29.27 14.74 -0.24
N PRO A 540 30.59 14.94 0.00
CA PRO A 540 31.62 14.57 -0.95
C PRO A 540 31.51 13.10 -1.38
N HIS A 541 32.11 12.77 -2.52
CA HIS A 541 32.19 11.39 -2.98
C HIS A 541 32.81 10.52 -1.88
N ALA A 542 32.15 9.40 -1.56
CA ALA A 542 32.62 8.41 -0.61
C ALA A 542 33.13 7.17 -1.34
N GLU A 543 34.11 6.48 -0.76
CA GLU A 543 34.60 5.22 -1.31
C GLU A 543 33.47 4.19 -1.37
N GLY A 544 33.28 3.56 -2.52
CA GLY A 544 32.20 2.62 -2.78
C GLY A 544 30.88 3.26 -3.30
N CYS A 545 30.82 4.57 -3.34
CA CYS A 545 29.73 5.28 -3.99
C CYS A 545 30.09 5.69 -5.42
#